data_8dbf8bf4f55c80b6f0b830f8cf0d1a89
#
_entry.id   8dbf8bf4f55c80b6f0b830f8cf0d1a89
#
_cell.length_a   1.000
_cell.length_b   1.000
_cell.length_c   1.000
_cell.angle_alpha   90.00
_cell.angle_beta   90.00
_cell.angle_gamma   90.00
#
_symmetry.space_group_name_H-M   'P 1'
#
loop_
_entity.id
_entity.type
_entity.pdbx_description
1 polymer ?
#
loop_
_entity_poly.entity_id
_entity_poly.type
_entity_poly.pdbx_seq_one_letter_code
_entity_poly.pdbx_strand_id
1 'polypeptide(L)'
;MSASPLRLICLSLFLLCAASAPAQEGHPLRGVWVGFWGPTPTAQSRIVVVLDHDGKAVSGVFNPGPNAVPLKVARLDITPGTPSPKQGVPAILPIFKVHFEIDARDAKGNPVSIVADGTMNNVALPNRSITGTWSQTSGGNTSKSEFKITRQ
;
A
#
# COMPACT_ATOMS: atom_id res chain seq x y z
N MET A 1 -36.76 -44.90 -17.37
CA MET A 1 -35.66 -44.79 -16.37
C MET A 1 -35.84 -43.46 -15.62
N SER A 2 -36.39 -43.51 -14.41
CA SER A 2 -36.72 -42.32 -13.64
C SER A 2 -35.47 -41.87 -12.85
N ALA A 3 -34.91 -40.73 -13.10
CA ALA A 3 -33.81 -40.15 -12.34
C ALA A 3 -34.34 -39.72 -10.99
N SER A 4 -33.78 -40.31 -9.92
CA SER A 4 -34.21 -40.06 -8.54
C SER A 4 -34.01 -38.55 -8.18
N PRO A 5 -35.03 -37.87 -7.64
CA PRO A 5 -34.96 -36.46 -7.28
C PRO A 5 -33.84 -36.16 -6.26
N LEU A 6 -33.41 -37.13 -5.50
CA LEU A 6 -32.32 -37.01 -4.54
C LEU A 6 -30.96 -36.72 -5.19
N ARG A 7 -30.71 -37.15 -6.44
CA ARG A 7 -29.45 -36.87 -7.14
C ARG A 7 -29.37 -35.41 -7.65
N LEU A 8 -30.53 -34.81 -7.98
CA LEU A 8 -30.58 -33.41 -8.41
C LEU A 8 -30.29 -32.45 -7.23
N ILE A 9 -30.77 -32.77 -6.04
CA ILE A 9 -30.56 -31.93 -4.85
C ILE A 9 -29.09 -31.92 -4.42
N CYS A 10 -28.39 -33.06 -4.49
CA CYS A 10 -26.96 -33.09 -4.19
C CYS A 10 -26.11 -32.30 -5.19
N LEU A 11 -26.48 -32.26 -6.47
CA LEU A 11 -25.73 -31.51 -7.48
C LEU A 11 -25.89 -30.00 -7.33
N SER A 12 -27.07 -29.53 -6.94
CA SER A 12 -27.32 -28.09 -6.69
C SER A 12 -26.64 -27.59 -5.42
N LEU A 13 -26.51 -28.43 -4.38
CA LEU A 13 -25.80 -28.06 -3.16
C LEU A 13 -24.29 -27.91 -3.38
N PHE A 14 -23.70 -28.69 -4.29
CA PHE A 14 -22.27 -28.59 -4.61
C PHE A 14 -21.93 -27.33 -5.42
N LEU A 15 -22.85 -26.83 -6.24
CA LEU A 15 -22.64 -25.58 -6.98
C LEU A 15 -22.70 -24.33 -6.08
N LEU A 16 -23.42 -24.34 -4.96
CA LEU A 16 -23.50 -23.20 -4.05
C LEU A 16 -22.25 -23.03 -3.17
N CYS A 17 -21.48 -24.09 -2.92
CA CYS A 17 -20.23 -24.00 -2.12
C CYS A 17 -19.02 -23.44 -2.88
N ALA A 18 -19.09 -23.28 -4.21
CA ALA A 18 -17.98 -22.80 -5.01
C ALA A 18 -17.86 -21.23 -5.08
N ALA A 19 -18.79 -20.51 -4.44
CA ALA A 19 -18.89 -19.04 -4.61
C ALA A 19 -18.21 -18.20 -3.53
N SER A 20 -17.51 -18.80 -2.56
CA SER A 20 -16.87 -18.06 -1.48
C SER A 20 -15.37 -18.37 -1.37
N ALA A 21 -14.65 -18.40 -2.49
CA ALA A 21 -13.21 -18.21 -2.40
C ALA A 21 -12.97 -16.76 -1.93
N PRO A 22 -12.39 -16.51 -0.73
CA PRO A 22 -12.01 -15.17 -0.36
C PRO A 22 -11.10 -14.66 -1.47
N ALA A 23 -11.46 -13.50 -2.05
CA ALA A 23 -10.60 -12.83 -3.02
C ALA A 23 -9.24 -12.68 -2.33
N GLN A 24 -8.23 -13.38 -2.85
CA GLN A 24 -6.88 -13.34 -2.30
C GLN A 24 -6.43 -11.88 -2.37
N GLU A 25 -6.42 -11.20 -1.23
CA GLU A 25 -5.93 -9.83 -1.18
C GLU A 25 -4.51 -9.85 -1.74
N GLY A 26 -4.30 -9.12 -2.83
CA GLY A 26 -3.00 -8.99 -3.46
C GLY A 26 -1.98 -8.37 -2.50
N HIS A 27 -0.78 -8.13 -2.98
CA HIS A 27 0.29 -7.51 -2.19
C HIS A 27 -0.20 -6.29 -1.40
N PRO A 28 0.14 -6.13 -0.12
CA PRO A 28 -0.42 -5.08 0.77
C PRO A 28 -0.29 -3.66 0.24
N LEU A 29 0.77 -3.36 -0.53
CA LEU A 29 0.96 -2.05 -1.14
C LEU A 29 0.13 -1.83 -2.41
N ARG A 30 -0.36 -2.88 -3.09
CA ARG A 30 -1.07 -2.74 -4.35
C ARG A 30 -2.33 -1.90 -4.20
N GLY A 31 -2.51 -0.93 -5.09
CA GLY A 31 -3.70 -0.08 -5.14
C GLY A 31 -3.41 1.40 -5.32
N VAL A 32 -4.45 2.20 -5.17
CA VAL A 32 -4.39 3.67 -5.23
C VAL A 32 -4.30 4.22 -3.82
N TRP A 33 -3.32 5.06 -3.57
CA TRP A 33 -3.08 5.70 -2.28
C TRP A 33 -3.22 7.20 -2.43
N VAL A 34 -4.00 7.82 -1.56
CA VAL A 34 -4.30 9.26 -1.61
C VAL A 34 -4.03 9.89 -0.25
N GLY A 35 -3.45 11.05 -0.26
CA GLY A 35 -3.20 11.81 0.96
C GLY A 35 -2.61 13.17 0.70
N PHE A 36 -1.87 13.66 1.68
CA PHE A 36 -1.27 14.98 1.66
C PHE A 36 0.15 14.93 2.16
N TRP A 37 0.98 15.80 1.63
CA TRP A 37 2.33 16.06 2.09
C TRP A 37 2.60 17.55 2.01
N GLY A 38 3.58 18.05 2.74
CA GLY A 38 3.97 19.45 2.69
C GLY A 38 4.85 19.86 3.86
N PRO A 39 5.55 20.98 3.77
CA PRO A 39 6.48 21.45 4.81
C PRO A 39 5.78 21.84 6.13
N THR A 40 4.50 22.20 6.04
CA THR A 40 3.68 22.53 7.24
C THR A 40 2.25 22.02 7.06
N PRO A 41 1.45 21.89 8.14
CA PRO A 41 0.05 21.51 8.06
C PRO A 41 -0.82 22.44 7.21
N THR A 42 -0.41 23.70 7.03
CA THR A 42 -1.12 24.71 6.23
C THR A 42 -0.61 24.81 4.81
N ALA A 43 0.57 24.27 4.49
CA ALA A 43 1.18 24.26 3.16
C ALA A 43 1.29 22.81 2.65
N GLN A 44 0.14 22.16 2.52
CA GLN A 44 0.05 20.77 2.04
C GLN A 44 -0.42 20.71 0.60
N SER A 45 0.17 19.78 -0.15
CA SER A 45 -0.26 19.39 -1.50
C SER A 45 -0.85 17.99 -1.46
N ARG A 46 -1.91 17.78 -2.24
CA ARG A 46 -2.47 16.45 -2.43
C ARG A 46 -1.49 15.58 -3.20
N ILE A 47 -1.35 14.34 -2.77
CA ILE A 47 -0.58 13.32 -3.47
C ILE A 47 -1.46 12.12 -3.81
N VAL A 48 -1.16 11.51 -4.95
CA VAL A 48 -1.73 10.23 -5.37
C VAL A 48 -0.57 9.32 -5.75
N VAL A 49 -0.55 8.11 -5.19
CA VAL A 49 0.43 7.10 -5.55
C VAL A 49 -0.33 5.87 -6.01
N VAL A 50 -0.05 5.41 -7.22
CA VAL A 50 -0.60 4.17 -7.76
C VAL A 50 0.48 3.11 -7.70
N LEU A 51 0.24 2.04 -6.97
CA LEU A 51 1.18 0.95 -6.77
C LEU A 51 0.64 -0.35 -7.37
N ASP A 52 1.51 -1.09 -8.03
CA ASP A 52 1.24 -2.43 -8.54
C ASP A 52 2.32 -3.42 -8.06
N HIS A 53 2.03 -4.70 -8.16
CA HIS A 53 2.92 -5.79 -7.79
C HIS A 53 2.80 -6.92 -8.80
N ASP A 54 3.90 -7.25 -9.46
CA ASP A 54 3.96 -8.26 -10.53
C ASP A 54 4.23 -9.69 -10.03
N GLY A 55 4.17 -9.90 -8.71
CA GLY A 55 4.52 -11.17 -8.05
C GLY A 55 5.97 -11.21 -7.53
N LYS A 56 6.81 -10.25 -7.92
CA LYS A 56 8.23 -10.17 -7.50
C LYS A 56 8.59 -8.82 -6.91
N ALA A 57 8.17 -7.74 -7.56
CA ALA A 57 8.53 -6.37 -7.18
C ALA A 57 7.32 -5.46 -7.13
N VAL A 58 7.40 -4.43 -6.29
CA VAL A 58 6.45 -3.32 -6.28
C VAL A 58 6.96 -2.27 -7.25
N SER A 59 6.07 -1.80 -8.11
CA SER A 59 6.29 -0.66 -9.00
C SER A 59 5.17 0.36 -8.83
N GLY A 60 5.32 1.54 -9.38
CA GLY A 60 4.25 2.52 -9.28
C GLY A 60 4.57 3.89 -9.86
N VAL A 61 3.58 4.76 -9.72
CA VAL A 61 3.61 6.11 -10.27
C VAL A 61 3.12 7.08 -9.21
N PHE A 62 3.86 8.16 -9.04
CA PHE A 62 3.51 9.30 -8.20
C PHE A 62 2.78 10.34 -9.05
N ASN A 63 1.63 10.83 -8.56
CA ASN A 63 0.74 11.79 -9.24
C ASN A 63 0.47 11.42 -10.70
N PRO A 64 -0.30 10.33 -10.95
CA PRO A 64 -0.61 9.88 -12.30
C PRO A 64 -1.30 10.98 -13.12
N GLY A 65 -0.91 11.11 -14.38
CA GLY A 65 -1.40 12.16 -15.29
C GLY A 65 -0.28 12.67 -16.21
N PRO A 66 -0.44 13.86 -16.81
CA PRO A 66 0.56 14.40 -17.73
C PRO A 66 1.96 14.61 -17.12
N ASN A 67 2.01 14.81 -15.80
CA ASN A 67 3.25 15.01 -15.04
C ASN A 67 3.52 13.81 -14.09
N ALA A 68 3.10 12.62 -14.49
CA ALA A 68 3.33 11.41 -13.71
C ALA A 68 4.81 11.11 -13.58
N VAL A 69 5.26 10.78 -12.36
CA VAL A 69 6.65 10.43 -12.07
C VAL A 69 6.69 8.96 -11.63
N PRO A 70 7.41 8.09 -12.36
CA PRO A 70 7.57 6.71 -11.93
C PRO A 70 8.34 6.67 -10.61
N LEU A 71 7.96 5.74 -9.72
CA LEU A 71 8.75 5.42 -8.54
C LEU A 71 10.04 4.73 -8.97
N LYS A 72 11.17 5.20 -8.46
CA LYS A 72 12.47 4.57 -8.65
C LYS A 72 12.60 3.33 -7.77
N VAL A 73 12.13 3.42 -6.53
CA VAL A 73 12.07 2.33 -5.57
C VAL A 73 10.71 2.36 -4.86
N ALA A 74 10.11 1.19 -4.71
CA ALA A 74 8.98 0.96 -3.81
C ALA A 74 9.19 -0.37 -3.10
N ARG A 75 9.29 -0.35 -1.76
CA ARG A 75 9.63 -1.54 -0.98
C ARG A 75 8.76 -1.64 0.27
N LEU A 76 8.40 -2.86 0.62
CA LEU A 76 7.75 -3.23 1.87
C LEU A 76 8.62 -4.21 2.62
N ASP A 77 9.11 -3.81 3.78
CA ASP A 77 9.87 -4.66 4.70
C ASP A 77 8.97 -5.07 5.86
N ILE A 78 8.85 -6.37 6.09
CA ILE A 78 7.98 -6.93 7.13
C ILE A 78 8.84 -7.48 8.24
N THR A 79 8.74 -6.92 9.44
CA THR A 79 9.28 -7.50 10.66
C THR A 79 8.20 -8.41 11.25
N PRO A 80 8.44 -9.73 11.34
CA PRO A 80 7.45 -10.66 11.89
C PRO A 80 7.09 -10.31 13.34
N GLY A 81 5.82 -10.50 13.67
CA GLY A 81 5.35 -10.45 15.04
C GLY A 81 5.67 -11.74 15.79
N THR A 82 5.46 -11.75 17.09
CA THR A 82 5.57 -12.93 17.93
C THR A 82 4.20 -13.26 18.52
N PRO A 83 3.69 -14.50 18.36
CA PRO A 83 2.45 -14.90 18.99
C PRO A 83 2.58 -14.82 20.50
N SER A 84 1.45 -14.62 21.19
CA SER A 84 1.42 -14.62 22.65
C SER A 84 1.94 -15.95 23.21
N PRO A 85 2.96 -15.95 24.06
CA PRO A 85 3.52 -17.19 24.62
C PRO A 85 2.62 -17.82 25.68
N LYS A 86 1.73 -17.04 26.30
CA LYS A 86 0.82 -17.48 27.39
C LYS A 86 -0.44 -16.62 27.40
N GLN A 87 -1.51 -17.17 28.00
CA GLN A 87 -2.72 -16.41 28.26
C GLN A 87 -2.41 -15.17 29.13
N GLY A 88 -2.90 -14.00 28.71
CA GLY A 88 -2.67 -12.71 29.40
C GLY A 88 -1.40 -11.97 29.00
N VAL A 89 -0.52 -12.55 28.19
CA VAL A 89 0.63 -11.84 27.61
C VAL A 89 0.27 -11.35 26.20
N PRO A 90 0.40 -10.05 25.89
CA PRO A 90 0.10 -9.53 24.56
C PRO A 90 1.00 -10.13 23.47
N ALA A 91 0.42 -10.42 22.31
CA ALA A 91 1.19 -10.73 21.11
C ALA A 91 1.92 -9.49 20.62
N ILE A 92 3.12 -9.66 20.07
CA ILE A 92 3.82 -8.59 19.32
C ILE A 92 3.30 -8.64 17.88
N LEU A 93 2.69 -7.56 17.44
CA LEU A 93 2.17 -7.47 16.07
C LEU A 93 3.31 -7.28 15.06
N PRO A 94 3.16 -7.78 13.82
CA PRO A 94 4.13 -7.54 12.77
C PRO A 94 4.18 -6.05 12.40
N ILE A 95 5.38 -5.56 12.05
CA ILE A 95 5.60 -4.18 11.62
C ILE A 95 5.85 -4.18 10.12
N PHE A 96 5.13 -3.32 9.40
CA PHE A 96 5.20 -3.17 7.95
C PHE A 96 5.84 -1.82 7.62
N LYS A 97 7.14 -1.81 7.29
CA LYS A 97 7.86 -0.60 6.90
C LYS A 97 7.80 -0.42 5.39
N VAL A 98 7.56 0.80 4.97
CA VAL A 98 7.44 1.18 3.55
C VAL A 98 8.52 2.19 3.22
N HIS A 99 9.18 2.00 2.08
CA HIS A 99 10.20 2.89 1.56
C HIS A 99 9.92 3.22 0.09
N PHE A 100 9.94 4.52 -0.25
CA PHE A 100 9.79 5.02 -1.61
C PHE A 100 10.95 5.93 -1.97
N GLU A 101 11.45 5.80 -3.21
CA GLU A 101 12.36 6.77 -3.82
C GLU A 101 11.77 7.28 -5.14
N ILE A 102 11.91 8.57 -5.37
CA ILE A 102 11.39 9.26 -6.55
C ILE A 102 12.46 10.21 -7.06
N ASP A 103 12.81 10.12 -8.33
CA ASP A 103 13.60 11.12 -9.02
C ASP A 103 12.68 11.96 -9.91
N ALA A 104 12.54 13.23 -9.60
CA ALA A 104 11.66 14.18 -10.27
C ALA A 104 12.44 15.39 -10.80
N ARG A 105 11.72 16.33 -11.41
CA ARG A 105 12.24 17.66 -11.76
C ARG A 105 11.31 18.73 -11.23
N ASP A 106 11.90 19.86 -10.80
CA ASP A 106 11.11 21.03 -10.41
C ASP A 106 10.56 21.77 -11.66
N ALA A 107 9.79 22.80 -11.44
CA ALA A 107 9.22 23.63 -12.53
C ALA A 107 10.28 24.32 -13.41
N LYS A 108 11.53 24.43 -12.94
CA LYS A 108 12.68 24.97 -13.68
C LYS A 108 13.51 23.89 -14.37
N GLY A 109 13.12 22.61 -14.23
CA GLY A 109 13.82 21.47 -14.80
C GLY A 109 14.99 20.93 -13.96
N ASN A 110 15.25 21.48 -12.78
CA ASN A 110 16.32 21.00 -11.92
C ASN A 110 15.97 19.64 -11.30
N PRO A 111 16.97 18.77 -11.08
CA PRO A 111 16.74 17.48 -10.47
C PRO A 111 16.27 17.62 -9.01
N VAL A 112 15.28 16.81 -8.66
CA VAL A 112 14.71 16.71 -7.31
C VAL A 112 14.69 15.23 -6.93
N SER A 113 15.30 14.89 -5.81
CA SER A 113 15.24 13.55 -5.22
C SER A 113 14.32 13.58 -4.01
N ILE A 114 13.38 12.63 -3.95
CA ILE A 114 12.46 12.48 -2.82
C ILE A 114 12.61 11.08 -2.27
N VAL A 115 12.77 10.99 -0.95
CA VAL A 115 12.79 9.74 -0.20
C VAL A 115 11.69 9.79 0.86
N ALA A 116 10.88 8.76 0.94
CA ALA A 116 9.81 8.66 1.93
C ALA A 116 9.89 7.31 2.65
N ASP A 117 9.94 7.38 3.98
CA ASP A 117 9.95 6.23 4.88
C ASP A 117 8.73 6.28 5.78
N GLY A 118 8.00 5.18 5.88
CA GLY A 118 6.77 5.11 6.65
C GLY A 118 6.48 3.74 7.22
N THR A 119 5.41 3.71 8.01
CA THR A 119 4.83 2.48 8.55
C THR A 119 3.41 2.34 8.06
N MET A 120 3.08 1.13 7.56
CA MET A 120 1.72 0.81 7.18
C MET A 120 0.93 0.39 8.39
N ASN A 121 -0.22 1.02 8.57
CA ASN A 121 -1.16 0.77 9.65
C ASN A 121 -2.44 0.12 9.11
N ASN A 122 -3.17 -0.60 9.96
CA ASN A 122 -4.44 -1.23 9.61
C ASN A 122 -4.33 -2.19 8.41
N VAL A 123 -3.26 -2.96 8.34
CA VAL A 123 -2.91 -3.81 7.17
C VAL A 123 -4.02 -4.78 6.78
N ALA A 124 -4.78 -5.26 7.75
CA ALA A 124 -5.91 -6.18 7.53
C ALA A 124 -7.21 -5.48 7.08
N LEU A 125 -7.23 -4.13 7.07
CA LEU A 125 -8.44 -3.38 6.72
C LEU A 125 -8.36 -2.81 5.29
N PRO A 126 -9.51 -2.61 4.63
CA PRO A 126 -9.54 -2.01 3.29
C PRO A 126 -8.93 -0.60 3.25
N ASN A 127 -9.17 0.19 4.31
CA ASN A 127 -8.71 1.58 4.47
C ASN A 127 -7.35 1.68 5.16
N ARG A 128 -6.43 0.77 4.89
CA ARG A 128 -5.07 0.83 5.42
C ARG A 128 -4.40 2.15 5.07
N SER A 129 -3.51 2.63 5.96
CA SER A 129 -2.80 3.89 5.76
C SER A 129 -1.29 3.72 5.93
N ILE A 130 -0.53 4.61 5.31
CA ILE A 130 0.91 4.74 5.50
C ILE A 130 1.17 6.12 6.07
N THR A 131 1.85 6.16 7.23
CA THR A 131 2.29 7.39 7.87
C THR A 131 3.79 7.37 8.03
N GLY A 132 4.45 8.50 7.84
CA GLY A 132 5.89 8.56 7.94
C GLY A 132 6.46 9.93 7.65
N THR A 133 7.73 9.96 7.30
CA THR A 133 8.47 11.18 6.95
C THR A 133 8.94 11.10 5.51
N TRP A 134 8.98 12.23 4.84
CA TRP A 134 9.60 12.38 3.54
C TRP A 134 10.71 13.44 3.60
N SER A 135 11.69 13.29 2.74
CA SER A 135 12.72 14.28 2.51
C SER A 135 12.83 14.57 1.01
N GLN A 136 12.95 15.86 0.67
CA GLN A 136 13.15 16.33 -0.69
C GLN A 136 14.46 17.08 -0.77
N THR A 137 15.34 16.69 -1.69
CA THR A 137 16.61 17.36 -1.95
C THR A 137 16.58 18.00 -3.34
N SER A 138 16.84 19.30 -3.41
CA SER A 138 16.92 20.07 -4.65
C SER A 138 18.00 21.15 -4.52
N GLY A 139 18.92 21.25 -5.49
CA GLY A 139 19.99 22.25 -5.47
C GLY A 139 20.86 22.22 -4.20
N GLY A 140 21.07 21.05 -3.60
CA GLY A 140 21.84 20.90 -2.37
C GLY A 140 21.07 21.19 -1.06
N ASN A 141 19.86 21.70 -1.16
CA ASN A 141 18.99 21.96 0.01
C ASN A 141 18.07 20.76 0.25
N THR A 142 17.91 20.37 1.51
CA THR A 142 17.01 19.29 1.93
C THR A 142 15.91 19.82 2.82
N SER A 143 14.67 19.56 2.43
CA SER A 143 13.47 19.80 3.25
C SER A 143 12.93 18.46 3.74
N LYS A 144 12.39 18.44 4.97
CA LYS A 144 11.78 17.23 5.57
C LYS A 144 10.43 17.58 6.17
N SER A 145 9.48 16.65 6.07
CA SER A 145 8.18 16.77 6.72
C SER A 145 7.51 15.40 6.88
N GLU A 146 6.32 15.39 7.44
CA GLU A 146 5.49 14.20 7.60
C GLU A 146 4.55 14.02 6.40
N PHE A 147 4.13 12.78 6.17
CA PHE A 147 3.08 12.45 5.21
C PHE A 147 2.13 11.40 5.77
N LYS A 148 0.92 11.42 5.23
CA LYS A 148 -0.06 10.37 5.44
C LYS A 148 -0.80 10.12 4.13
N ILE A 149 -0.82 8.85 3.70
CA ILE A 149 -1.63 8.39 2.57
C ILE A 149 -2.51 7.23 3.01
N THR A 150 -3.70 7.14 2.42
CA THR A 150 -4.69 6.10 2.72
C THR A 150 -5.08 5.40 1.43
N ARG A 151 -5.21 4.08 1.46
CA ARG A 151 -5.69 3.29 0.33
C ARG A 151 -7.15 3.61 0.05
N GLN A 152 -7.48 3.73 -1.24
CA GLN A 152 -8.84 3.93 -1.75
C GLN A 152 -9.50 2.62 -2.13
#